data_7d10576aadefb9812ad103a913eaf7b5
#
_entry.id   7d10576aadefb9812ad103a913eaf7b5
#
_cell.length_a   1.000
_cell.length_b   1.000
_cell.length_c   1.000
_cell.angle_alpha   90.00
_cell.angle_beta   90.00
_cell.angle_gamma   90.00
#
_symmetry.space_group_name_H-M   'P 1'
#
loop_
_entity.id
_entity.type
_entity.pdbx_description
1 polymer ?
#
loop_
_entity_poly.entity_id
_entity_poly.type
_entity_poly.pdbx_seq_one_letter_code
_entity_poly.pdbx_strand_id
1 'polypeptide(L)'
;YSGYRHARADLYAGQPMVLVPPEIYDPDIILWAEEALSPAAFGSFSITTAAKHDQIIAYTSQLAHVVSSAFIKSPTAQKHRGFSAGSYKDLTRVAELNADMWTELFMDNADNLTEEIGVVITELERYRDALSRGDEAELHALLEQGSIAKRKADGRYSDAREGGVR
;
A
#
# COMPACT_ATOMS: atom_id res chain seq x y z
N TYR A 1 -11.41 -11.52 -2.48
CA TYR A 1 -12.70 -12.12 -2.85
C TYR A 1 -13.05 -11.64 -4.24
N SER A 2 -13.37 -12.53 -5.16
CA SER A 2 -13.79 -12.17 -6.51
C SER A 2 -15.02 -12.99 -6.93
N GLY A 3 -15.87 -12.38 -7.77
CA GLY A 3 -17.04 -12.98 -8.36
C GLY A 3 -18.33 -12.90 -7.53
N TYR A 4 -19.44 -13.10 -8.21
CA TYR A 4 -20.80 -12.94 -7.70
C TYR A 4 -21.10 -13.74 -6.42
N ARG A 5 -20.46 -14.91 -6.24
CA ARG A 5 -20.66 -15.77 -5.06
C ARG A 5 -20.25 -15.11 -3.74
N HIS A 6 -19.46 -14.04 -3.79
CA HIS A 6 -18.99 -13.28 -2.64
C HIS A 6 -19.66 -11.91 -2.50
N ALA A 7 -20.68 -11.63 -3.31
CA ALA A 7 -21.45 -10.40 -3.23
C ALA A 7 -22.18 -10.30 -1.88
N ARG A 8 -22.08 -9.13 -1.26
CA ARG A 8 -22.76 -8.79 0.00
C ARG A 8 -23.34 -7.38 -0.12
N ALA A 9 -24.48 -7.14 0.51
CA ALA A 9 -25.11 -5.83 0.48
C ALA A 9 -24.29 -4.74 1.20
N ASP A 10 -23.48 -5.15 2.20
CA ASP A 10 -22.66 -4.27 3.03
C ASP A 10 -21.17 -4.25 2.62
N LEU A 11 -20.83 -4.73 1.43
CA LEU A 11 -19.45 -4.90 0.99
C LEU A 11 -18.65 -3.59 1.04
N TYR A 12 -19.28 -2.48 0.74
CA TYR A 12 -18.66 -1.15 0.67
C TYR A 12 -18.90 -0.30 1.92
N ALA A 13 -19.70 -0.77 2.87
CA ALA A 13 -20.03 -0.01 4.06
C ALA A 13 -18.77 0.36 4.85
N GLY A 14 -18.59 1.68 5.09
CA GLY A 14 -17.45 2.22 5.81
C GLY A 14 -16.12 2.25 5.00
N GLN A 15 -16.08 1.72 3.76
CA GLN A 15 -14.87 1.76 2.93
C GLN A 15 -14.70 3.15 2.29
N PRO A 16 -13.46 3.59 2.01
CA PRO A 16 -13.22 4.80 1.24
C PRO A 16 -13.60 4.59 -0.24
N MET A 17 -14.19 5.62 -0.84
CA MET A 17 -14.44 5.73 -2.27
C MET A 17 -13.51 6.80 -2.85
N VAL A 18 -12.79 6.46 -3.91
CA VAL A 18 -11.96 7.42 -4.64
C VAL A 18 -12.68 7.79 -5.95
N LEU A 19 -12.92 9.08 -6.12
CA LEU A 19 -13.52 9.64 -7.33
C LEU A 19 -12.42 10.26 -8.20
N VAL A 20 -12.42 9.89 -9.48
CA VAL A 20 -11.49 10.41 -10.49
C VAL A 20 -12.33 11.07 -11.61
N PRO A 21 -12.89 12.26 -11.38
CA PRO A 21 -13.68 12.95 -12.40
C PRO A 21 -12.79 13.43 -13.55
N PRO A 22 -13.34 13.59 -14.78
CA PRO A 22 -12.62 14.14 -15.92
C PRO A 22 -12.03 15.52 -15.64
N GLU A 23 -12.78 16.33 -14.88
CA GLU A 23 -12.36 17.65 -14.38
C GLU A 23 -12.52 17.69 -12.86
N ILE A 24 -11.43 17.95 -12.14
CA ILE A 24 -11.40 17.94 -10.67
C ILE A 24 -12.34 18.97 -10.04
N TYR A 25 -12.67 20.03 -10.78
CA TYR A 25 -13.44 21.16 -10.29
C TYR A 25 -14.90 21.17 -10.74
N ASP A 26 -15.45 20.01 -11.18
CA ASP A 26 -16.87 19.91 -11.46
C ASP A 26 -17.64 19.47 -10.19
N PRO A 27 -18.16 20.41 -9.39
CA PRO A 27 -18.85 20.10 -8.14
C PRO A 27 -20.16 19.33 -8.38
N ASP A 28 -20.79 19.51 -9.54
CA ASP A 28 -22.07 18.87 -9.84
C ASP A 28 -21.90 17.37 -10.09
N ILE A 29 -20.83 16.98 -10.79
CA ILE A 29 -20.49 15.56 -10.99
C ILE A 29 -20.16 14.88 -9.66
N ILE A 30 -19.43 15.59 -8.78
CA ILE A 30 -19.04 15.05 -7.48
C ILE A 30 -20.26 14.84 -6.60
N LEU A 31 -21.10 15.84 -6.45
CA LEU A 31 -22.34 15.76 -5.67
C LEU A 31 -23.27 14.67 -6.20
N TRP A 32 -23.40 14.58 -7.53
CA TRP A 32 -24.20 13.53 -8.16
C TRP A 32 -23.65 12.12 -7.86
N ALA A 33 -22.32 11.95 -7.93
CA ALA A 33 -21.70 10.66 -7.62
C ALA A 33 -21.88 10.27 -6.14
N GLU A 34 -21.73 11.21 -5.22
CA GLU A 34 -21.98 10.98 -3.80
C GLU A 34 -23.42 10.59 -3.52
N GLU A 35 -24.39 11.29 -4.14
CA GLU A 35 -25.81 10.99 -4.01
C GLU A 35 -26.14 9.60 -4.60
N ALA A 36 -25.66 9.32 -5.82
CA ALA A 36 -25.91 8.05 -6.50
C ALA A 36 -25.30 6.84 -5.75
N LEU A 37 -24.18 7.02 -5.08
CA LEU A 37 -23.46 5.99 -4.32
C LEU A 37 -23.85 5.92 -2.84
N SER A 38 -24.71 6.84 -2.38
CA SER A 38 -25.14 6.87 -0.96
C SER A 38 -25.72 5.56 -0.44
N PRO A 39 -26.46 4.73 -1.22
CA PRO A 39 -26.97 3.44 -0.75
C PRO A 39 -25.86 2.41 -0.44
N ALA A 40 -24.66 2.58 -0.96
CA ALA A 40 -23.51 1.71 -0.69
C ALA A 40 -22.84 2.00 0.65
N ALA A 41 -23.23 3.10 1.32
CA ALA A 41 -22.77 3.51 2.66
C ALA A 41 -21.24 3.63 2.79
N PHE A 42 -20.57 4.18 1.78
CA PHE A 42 -19.13 4.48 1.85
C PHE A 42 -18.81 5.38 3.05
N GLY A 43 -17.67 5.12 3.72
CA GLY A 43 -17.26 5.87 4.90
C GLY A 43 -16.64 7.24 4.59
N SER A 44 -16.08 7.40 3.39
CA SER A 44 -15.51 8.66 2.92
C SER A 44 -15.41 8.71 1.41
N PHE A 45 -15.39 9.94 0.86
CA PHE A 45 -15.10 10.19 -0.54
C PHE A 45 -13.80 11.00 -0.65
N SER A 46 -12.94 10.60 -1.56
CA SER A 46 -11.69 11.32 -1.89
C SER A 46 -11.67 11.62 -3.38
N ILE A 47 -11.30 12.84 -3.74
CA ILE A 47 -11.25 13.28 -5.12
C ILE A 47 -9.78 13.41 -5.53
N THR A 48 -9.42 12.87 -6.69
CA THR A 48 -8.06 12.92 -7.20
C THR A 48 -8.02 12.90 -8.74
N THR A 49 -6.83 13.10 -9.31
CA THR A 49 -6.59 12.88 -10.75
C THR A 49 -6.27 11.42 -11.03
N ALA A 50 -6.44 10.97 -12.28
CA ALA A 50 -6.05 9.63 -12.71
C ALA A 50 -4.56 9.36 -12.41
N ALA A 51 -3.67 10.29 -12.80
CA ALA A 51 -2.23 10.13 -12.56
C ALA A 51 -1.89 10.00 -11.06
N LYS A 52 -2.55 10.78 -10.20
CA LYS A 52 -2.31 10.69 -8.75
C LYS A 52 -2.92 9.43 -8.14
N HIS A 53 -4.09 9.00 -8.64
CA HIS A 53 -4.68 7.71 -8.28
C HIS A 53 -3.71 6.57 -8.59
N ASP A 54 -3.21 6.50 -9.82
CA ASP A 54 -2.35 5.41 -10.28
C ASP A 54 -1.02 5.36 -9.49
N GLN A 55 -0.43 6.51 -9.20
CA GLN A 55 0.76 6.62 -8.35
C GLN A 55 0.49 6.06 -6.93
N ILE A 56 -0.62 6.44 -6.30
CA ILE A 56 -0.96 5.99 -4.95
C ILE A 56 -1.29 4.50 -4.93
N ILE A 57 -2.02 4.00 -5.92
CA ILE A 57 -2.39 2.58 -6.04
C ILE A 57 -1.17 1.70 -6.31
N ALA A 58 -0.19 2.18 -7.06
CA ALA A 58 1.08 1.47 -7.23
C ALA A 58 1.70 1.13 -5.87
N TYR A 59 1.76 2.10 -4.97
CA TYR A 59 2.34 1.92 -3.63
C TYR A 59 1.41 1.13 -2.68
N THR A 60 0.16 1.59 -2.51
CA THR A 60 -0.72 1.10 -1.44
C THR A 60 -1.33 -0.27 -1.71
N SER A 61 -1.43 -0.66 -2.99
CA SER A 61 -2.03 -1.91 -3.42
C SER A 61 -1.05 -2.80 -4.18
N GLN A 62 -0.57 -2.37 -5.33
CA GLN A 62 0.19 -3.22 -6.25
C GLN A 62 1.53 -3.65 -5.68
N LEU A 63 2.33 -2.73 -5.13
CA LEU A 63 3.61 -3.02 -4.50
C LEU A 63 3.47 -4.01 -3.33
N ALA A 64 2.43 -3.87 -2.52
CA ALA A 64 2.18 -4.79 -1.41
C ALA A 64 2.03 -6.24 -1.88
N HIS A 65 1.34 -6.45 -3.01
CA HIS A 65 1.19 -7.77 -3.63
C HIS A 65 2.50 -8.29 -4.24
N VAL A 66 3.27 -7.44 -4.90
CA VAL A 66 4.60 -7.79 -5.43
C VAL A 66 5.54 -8.22 -4.31
N VAL A 67 5.64 -7.42 -3.23
CA VAL A 67 6.51 -7.73 -2.08
C VAL A 67 6.08 -9.02 -1.40
N SER A 68 4.78 -9.22 -1.17
CA SER A 68 4.23 -10.44 -0.60
C SER A 68 4.54 -11.67 -1.44
N SER A 69 4.33 -11.57 -2.77
CA SER A 69 4.65 -12.64 -3.72
C SER A 69 6.15 -12.92 -3.83
N ALA A 70 7.00 -11.90 -3.76
CA ALA A 70 8.46 -12.08 -3.75
C ALA A 70 8.94 -12.75 -2.45
N PHE A 71 8.41 -12.31 -1.31
CA PHE A 71 8.77 -12.83 0.01
C PHE A 71 8.50 -14.33 0.15
N ILE A 72 7.33 -14.81 -0.30
CA ILE A 72 6.95 -16.22 -0.19
C ILE A 72 7.76 -17.15 -1.09
N LYS A 73 8.48 -16.63 -2.09
CA LYS A 73 9.34 -17.41 -2.99
C LYS A 73 10.66 -17.85 -2.35
N SER A 74 10.98 -17.37 -1.14
CA SER A 74 12.17 -17.87 -0.43
C SER A 74 12.08 -19.38 -0.19
N PRO A 75 13.16 -20.15 -0.44
CA PRO A 75 13.19 -21.57 -0.12
C PRO A 75 12.91 -21.87 1.36
N THR A 76 13.21 -20.94 2.24
CA THR A 76 12.93 -21.03 3.68
C THR A 76 11.42 -21.00 3.96
N ALA A 77 10.63 -20.33 3.13
CA ALA A 77 9.18 -20.26 3.29
C ALA A 77 8.53 -21.64 3.27
N GLN A 78 9.10 -22.61 2.56
CA GLN A 78 8.57 -23.99 2.51
C GLN A 78 8.81 -24.77 3.81
N LYS A 79 9.65 -24.27 4.70
CA LYS A 79 10.06 -24.92 5.96
C LYS A 79 9.53 -24.22 7.23
N HIS A 80 8.64 -23.23 7.07
CA HIS A 80 8.21 -22.35 8.17
C HIS A 80 7.21 -22.98 9.15
N ARG A 81 6.63 -24.16 8.84
CA ARG A 81 5.59 -24.75 9.68
C ARG A 81 6.07 -24.96 11.10
N GLY A 82 5.29 -24.42 12.06
CA GLY A 82 5.64 -24.44 13.49
C GLY A 82 6.48 -23.25 13.96
N PHE A 83 7.00 -22.40 13.04
CA PHE A 83 7.84 -21.25 13.37
C PHE A 83 7.21 -19.90 12.99
N SER A 84 6.05 -19.89 12.32
CA SER A 84 5.43 -18.66 11.82
C SER A 84 4.71 -17.89 12.92
N ALA A 85 5.07 -16.61 13.06
CA ALA A 85 4.42 -15.64 13.91
C ALA A 85 3.39 -14.77 13.12
N GLY A 86 2.75 -13.82 13.80
CA GLY A 86 1.75 -12.91 13.19
C GLY A 86 2.30 -12.15 11.99
N SER A 87 3.51 -11.56 12.12
CA SER A 87 4.16 -10.80 11.04
C SER A 87 4.33 -11.57 9.73
N TYR A 88 4.64 -12.87 9.80
CA TYR A 88 4.69 -13.72 8.61
C TYR A 88 3.31 -13.82 7.94
N LYS A 89 2.27 -14.09 8.74
CA LYS A 89 0.89 -14.22 8.23
C LYS A 89 0.39 -12.93 7.60
N ASP A 90 0.67 -11.81 8.26
CA ASP A 90 0.25 -10.49 7.78
C ASP A 90 0.93 -10.15 6.44
N LEU A 91 2.25 -10.39 6.33
CA LEU A 91 3.00 -10.10 5.12
C LEU A 91 2.63 -11.04 3.95
N THR A 92 2.29 -12.32 4.23
CA THR A 92 1.99 -13.30 3.19
C THR A 92 0.49 -13.43 2.86
N ARG A 93 -0.37 -12.73 3.56
CA ARG A 93 -1.82 -12.80 3.40
C ARG A 93 -2.30 -12.56 1.95
N VAL A 94 -1.60 -11.74 1.23
CA VAL A 94 -1.93 -11.35 -0.15
C VAL A 94 -1.00 -11.97 -1.20
N ALA A 95 -0.24 -13.01 -0.86
CA ALA A 95 0.71 -13.65 -1.77
C ALA A 95 0.06 -14.60 -2.79
N GLU A 96 -1.14 -15.12 -2.48
CA GLU A 96 -1.89 -15.97 -3.41
C GLU A 96 -2.73 -15.10 -4.34
N LEU A 97 -2.33 -15.03 -5.60
CA LEU A 97 -2.84 -14.09 -6.60
C LEU A 97 -3.47 -14.82 -7.78
N ASN A 98 -4.49 -14.23 -8.38
CA ASN A 98 -4.91 -14.57 -9.73
C ASN A 98 -3.91 -13.94 -10.71
N ALA A 99 -3.06 -14.79 -11.33
CA ALA A 99 -1.95 -14.33 -12.16
C ALA A 99 -2.42 -13.54 -13.39
N ASP A 100 -3.51 -13.95 -14.04
CA ASP A 100 -4.00 -13.27 -15.24
C ASP A 100 -4.46 -11.85 -14.92
N MET A 101 -5.33 -11.71 -13.93
CA MET A 101 -5.84 -10.40 -13.49
C MET A 101 -4.72 -9.46 -13.01
N TRP A 102 -3.80 -9.96 -12.17
CA TRP A 102 -2.74 -9.11 -11.62
C TRP A 102 -1.67 -8.75 -12.66
N THR A 103 -1.44 -9.61 -13.65
CA THR A 103 -0.55 -9.25 -14.77
C THR A 103 -1.10 -8.06 -15.54
N GLU A 104 -2.38 -8.07 -15.88
CA GLU A 104 -3.05 -6.95 -16.56
C GLU A 104 -2.95 -5.66 -15.73
N LEU A 105 -3.37 -5.70 -14.47
CA LEU A 105 -3.33 -4.53 -13.58
C LEU A 105 -1.91 -3.96 -13.35
N PHE A 106 -0.89 -4.81 -13.29
CA PHE A 106 0.49 -4.35 -13.15
C PHE A 106 1.04 -3.73 -14.43
N MET A 107 0.66 -4.28 -15.58
CA MET A 107 1.07 -3.74 -16.89
C MET A 107 0.40 -2.39 -17.16
N ASP A 108 -0.85 -2.20 -16.77
CA ASP A 108 -1.58 -0.94 -16.94
C ASP A 108 -0.96 0.21 -16.11
N ASN A 109 -0.21 -0.11 -15.06
CA ASN A 109 0.44 0.87 -14.17
C ASN A 109 1.96 0.61 -14.04
N ALA A 110 2.59 0.10 -15.10
CA ALA A 110 3.95 -0.44 -15.04
C ALA A 110 5.01 0.59 -14.63
N ASP A 111 4.90 1.82 -15.08
CA ASP A 111 5.90 2.87 -14.81
C ASP A 111 5.92 3.21 -13.31
N ASN A 112 4.77 3.53 -12.71
CA ASN A 112 4.66 3.83 -11.29
C ASN A 112 5.07 2.62 -10.42
N LEU A 113 4.63 1.42 -10.78
CA LEU A 113 4.96 0.22 -10.03
C LEU A 113 6.45 -0.13 -10.11
N THR A 114 7.08 0.08 -11.26
CA THR A 114 8.52 -0.14 -11.45
C THR A 114 9.34 0.82 -10.58
N GLU A 115 8.95 2.09 -10.49
CA GLU A 115 9.59 3.06 -9.62
C GLU A 115 9.50 2.64 -8.15
N GLU A 116 8.32 2.27 -7.66
CA GLU A 116 8.10 1.85 -6.28
C GLU A 116 8.87 0.56 -5.93
N ILE A 117 8.94 -0.41 -6.85
CA ILE A 117 9.77 -1.61 -6.69
C ILE A 117 11.24 -1.22 -6.55
N GLY A 118 11.73 -0.28 -7.36
CA GLY A 118 13.11 0.21 -7.31
C GLY A 118 13.46 0.81 -5.94
N VAL A 119 12.56 1.59 -5.37
CA VAL A 119 12.72 2.15 -4.01
C VAL A 119 12.86 1.04 -2.98
N VAL A 120 11.98 0.04 -2.99
CA VAL A 120 12.04 -1.08 -2.04
C VAL A 120 13.32 -1.90 -2.20
N ILE A 121 13.76 -2.17 -3.43
CA ILE A 121 15.02 -2.86 -3.69
C ILE A 121 16.19 -2.09 -3.06
N THR A 122 16.26 -0.79 -3.29
CA THR A 122 17.31 0.07 -2.74
C THR A 122 17.34 0.01 -1.21
N GLU A 123 16.20 0.11 -0.55
CA GLU A 123 16.13 0.02 0.90
C GLU A 123 16.51 -1.37 1.43
N LEU A 124 16.08 -2.45 0.76
CA LEU A 124 16.51 -3.82 1.13
C LEU A 124 18.02 -4.03 0.96
N GLU A 125 18.62 -3.44 -0.06
CA GLU A 125 20.07 -3.47 -0.26
C GLU A 125 20.82 -2.78 0.87
N ARG A 126 20.36 -1.64 1.36
CA ARG A 126 20.94 -0.96 2.53
C ARG A 126 20.96 -1.86 3.78
N TYR A 127 19.84 -2.54 4.07
CA TYR A 127 19.76 -3.50 5.18
C TYR A 127 20.74 -4.67 4.99
N ARG A 128 20.76 -5.26 3.79
CA ARG A 128 21.68 -6.35 3.45
C ARG A 128 23.13 -5.94 3.65
N ASP A 129 23.49 -4.76 3.18
CA ASP A 129 24.87 -4.26 3.21
C ASP A 129 25.33 -3.90 4.63
N ALA A 130 24.47 -3.28 5.44
CA ALA A 130 24.74 -3.04 6.85
C ALA A 130 24.98 -4.36 7.62
N LEU A 131 24.10 -5.34 7.41
CA LEU A 131 24.24 -6.68 8.01
C LEU A 131 25.53 -7.38 7.56
N SER A 132 25.87 -7.31 6.27
CA SER A 132 27.05 -7.96 5.70
C SER A 132 28.37 -7.39 6.25
N ARG A 133 28.37 -6.09 6.58
CA ARG A 133 29.53 -5.41 7.19
C ARG A 133 29.56 -5.50 8.71
N GLY A 134 28.50 -6.02 9.34
CA GLY A 134 28.34 -5.96 10.81
C GLY A 134 28.20 -4.53 11.33
N ASP A 135 27.63 -3.62 10.53
CA ASP A 135 27.47 -2.20 10.86
C ASP A 135 26.20 -1.99 11.70
N GLU A 136 26.35 -2.15 13.00
CA GLU A 136 25.25 -2.01 13.97
C GLU A 136 24.70 -0.58 14.01
N ALA A 137 25.55 0.43 13.80
CA ALA A 137 25.14 1.83 13.83
C ALA A 137 24.24 2.17 12.63
N GLU A 138 24.65 1.75 11.42
CA GLU A 138 23.83 1.94 10.23
C GLU A 138 22.52 1.13 10.31
N LEU A 139 22.57 -0.11 10.79
CA LEU A 139 21.37 -0.93 10.96
C LEU A 139 20.38 -0.28 11.94
N HIS A 140 20.87 0.26 13.06
CA HIS A 140 20.04 0.99 14.02
C HIS A 140 19.39 2.22 13.36
N ALA A 141 20.18 2.99 12.62
CA ALA A 141 19.68 4.19 11.92
C ALA A 141 18.57 3.85 10.88
N LEU A 142 18.74 2.78 10.11
CA LEU A 142 17.73 2.30 9.16
C LEU A 142 16.42 1.92 9.85
N LEU A 143 16.48 1.21 10.96
CA LEU A 143 15.29 0.82 11.72
C LEU A 143 14.57 2.03 12.33
N GLU A 144 15.33 3.00 12.83
CA GLU A 144 14.76 4.24 13.36
C GLU A 144 14.10 5.08 12.26
N GLN A 145 14.74 5.23 11.10
CA GLN A 145 14.17 5.88 9.91
C GLN A 145 12.84 5.25 9.51
N GLY A 146 12.76 3.92 9.44
CA GLY A 146 11.54 3.19 9.13
C GLY A 146 10.43 3.45 10.16
N SER A 147 10.78 3.48 11.45
CA SER A 147 9.83 3.78 12.53
C SER A 147 9.30 5.21 12.46
N ILE A 148 10.16 6.17 12.12
CA ILE A 148 9.77 7.58 11.91
C ILE A 148 8.85 7.69 10.69
N ALA A 149 9.23 7.08 9.57
CA ALA A 149 8.43 7.07 8.34
C ALA A 149 7.02 6.50 8.60
N LYS A 150 6.92 5.40 9.34
CA LYS A 150 5.62 4.81 9.71
C LYS A 150 4.77 5.76 10.54
N ARG A 151 5.35 6.44 11.55
CA ARG A 151 4.61 7.41 12.37
C ARG A 151 4.14 8.61 11.55
N LYS A 152 4.95 9.08 10.60
CA LYS A 152 4.57 10.16 9.67
C LYS A 152 3.41 9.74 8.78
N ALA A 153 3.49 8.58 8.16
CA ALA A 153 2.44 8.03 7.30
C ALA A 153 1.10 7.85 8.03
N ASP A 154 1.14 7.49 9.32
CA ASP A 154 -0.06 7.35 10.15
C ASP A 154 -0.57 8.68 10.74
N GLY A 155 0.05 9.82 10.42
CA GLY A 155 -0.30 11.12 11.02
C GLY A 155 -0.01 11.22 12.53
N ARG A 156 0.80 10.32 13.08
CA ARG A 156 1.15 10.25 14.52
C ARG A 156 2.47 10.95 14.86
N TYR A 157 3.10 11.57 13.88
CA TYR A 157 4.36 12.30 14.06
C TYR A 157 4.09 13.80 14.06
N SER A 158 4.27 14.45 15.20
CA SER A 158 4.37 15.91 15.29
C SER A 158 5.86 16.28 15.35
N ASP A 159 6.33 17.07 14.40
CA ASP A 159 7.64 17.72 14.54
C ASP A 159 7.60 18.66 15.74
N ALA A 160 8.25 18.27 16.81
CA ALA A 160 8.36 19.08 18.03
C ALA A 160 9.19 20.36 17.83
N ARG A 161 9.52 20.73 16.58
CA ARG A 161 10.33 21.90 16.21
C ARG A 161 9.53 23.09 15.68
N GLU A 162 8.22 22.96 15.44
CA GLU A 162 7.40 24.11 15.00
C GLU A 162 6.68 24.86 16.16
N GLY A 163 6.97 24.50 17.40
CA GLY A 163 6.36 25.10 18.60
C GLY A 163 7.22 26.16 19.30
N GLY A 164 7.96 26.96 18.57
CA GLY A 164 8.87 27.94 19.19
C GLY A 164 9.01 29.26 18.47
N VAL A 165 7.91 29.96 18.18
CA VAL A 165 7.92 31.47 18.16
C VAL A 165 6.53 31.94 18.59
N ARG A 166 6.47 32.52 19.78
CA ARG A 166 5.45 33.47 20.21
C ARG A 166 5.95 34.85 19.90
#